data_08bd93a866e60bfba2938f455e8236b9
#
_entry.id   08bd93a866e60bfba2938f455e8236b9
#
_cell.length_a   1.000
_cell.length_b   1.000
_cell.length_c   1.000
_cell.angle_alpha   90.00
_cell.angle_beta   90.00
_cell.angle_gamma   90.00
#
_symmetry.space_group_name_H-M   'P 1'
#
loop_
_entity.id
_entity.type
_entity.pdbx_description
1 polymer ?
#
loop_
_entity_poly.entity_id
_entity_poly.type
_entity_poly.pdbx_seq_one_letter_code
_entity_poly.pdbx_strand_id
1 'polypeptide(L)'
;MPDVPLIDVAQIKQLVEEIGPEAMEQFLNRFITEGESIISQSEVYIDPETYVASLHRLAGSAAVFGAVRLRATLNEAESVWKEVGDDEVFRPLLAPVPSIWNESVEALREAAR
;
A
#
# COMPACT_ATOMS: atom_id res chain seq x y z
N MET A 1 0.99 6.85 -15.00
CA MET A 1 0.73 5.87 -14.21
C MET A 1 -0.69 5.47 -13.93
N PRO A 2 -1.54 6.08 -14.26
CA PRO A 2 -2.88 5.93 -13.99
C PRO A 2 -3.62 4.74 -14.49
N ASP A 3 -3.05 4.02 -15.41
CA ASP A 3 -3.77 2.89 -15.99
C ASP A 3 -3.63 1.60 -15.22
N VAL A 4 -2.99 1.67 -14.04
CA VAL A 4 -2.83 0.51 -13.19
C VAL A 4 -4.15 0.25 -12.47
N PRO A 5 -4.69 -0.97 -12.50
CA PRO A 5 -5.91 -1.28 -11.78
C PRO A 5 -5.73 -1.07 -10.27
N LEU A 6 -6.84 -0.83 -9.58
CA LEU A 6 -6.79 -0.62 -8.14
C LEU A 6 -6.32 -1.87 -7.42
N ILE A 7 -6.97 -3.00 -7.69
CA ILE A 7 -6.59 -4.29 -7.09
C ILE A 7 -6.63 -5.38 -8.16
N ASP A 8 -5.96 -6.50 -7.85
CA ASP A 8 -6.03 -7.72 -8.65
C ASP A 8 -7.00 -8.70 -7.96
N VAL A 9 -8.24 -8.69 -8.42
CA VAL A 9 -9.29 -9.51 -7.83
C VAL A 9 -8.97 -10.99 -7.90
N ALA A 10 -8.40 -11.45 -9.01
CA ALA A 10 -8.05 -12.86 -9.18
C ALA A 10 -7.01 -13.29 -8.14
N GLN A 11 -6.04 -12.44 -7.87
CA GLN A 11 -5.01 -12.73 -6.87
C GLN A 11 -5.59 -12.86 -5.48
N ILE A 12 -6.49 -11.95 -5.09
CA ILE A 12 -7.08 -12.00 -3.75
C ILE A 12 -7.97 -13.24 -3.59
N LYS A 13 -8.72 -13.59 -4.62
CA LYS A 13 -9.56 -14.79 -4.58
C LYS A 13 -8.73 -16.06 -4.50
N GLN A 14 -7.62 -16.12 -5.19
CA GLN A 14 -6.70 -17.25 -5.12
C GLN A 14 -6.10 -17.37 -3.72
N LEU A 15 -5.74 -16.25 -3.12
CA LEU A 15 -5.19 -16.24 -1.77
C LEU A 15 -6.22 -16.78 -0.76
N VAL A 16 -7.48 -16.38 -0.89
CA VAL A 16 -8.57 -16.90 -0.03
C VAL A 16 -8.69 -18.43 -0.18
N GLU A 17 -8.58 -18.93 -1.39
CA GLU A 17 -8.63 -20.38 -1.62
C GLU A 17 -7.47 -21.11 -0.97
N GLU A 18 -6.28 -20.52 -1.02
CA GLU A 18 -5.08 -21.16 -0.48
C GLU A 18 -5.02 -21.19 1.04
N ILE A 19 -5.40 -20.11 1.69
CA ILE A 19 -5.24 -19.99 3.15
C ILE A 19 -6.55 -20.09 3.92
N GLY A 20 -7.68 -20.01 3.23
CA GLY A 20 -8.99 -20.07 3.85
C GLY A 20 -9.49 -18.71 4.33
N PRO A 21 -10.83 -18.58 4.52
CA PRO A 21 -11.43 -17.29 4.85
C PRO A 21 -11.04 -16.76 6.23
N GLU A 22 -10.82 -17.62 7.21
CA GLU A 22 -10.44 -17.16 8.55
C GLU A 22 -9.04 -16.57 8.58
N ALA A 23 -8.06 -17.26 7.97
CA ALA A 23 -6.71 -16.76 7.89
C ALA A 23 -6.64 -15.50 7.03
N MET A 24 -7.41 -15.47 5.96
CA MET A 24 -7.49 -14.29 5.10
C MET A 24 -7.96 -13.06 5.88
N GLU A 25 -9.01 -13.22 6.68
CA GLU A 25 -9.52 -12.12 7.49
C GLU A 25 -8.46 -11.59 8.46
N GLN A 26 -7.75 -12.50 9.14
CA GLN A 26 -6.71 -12.12 10.09
C GLN A 26 -5.55 -11.39 9.40
N PHE A 27 -5.07 -11.91 8.28
CA PHE A 27 -3.97 -11.30 7.55
C PHE A 27 -4.36 -9.95 6.95
N LEU A 28 -5.57 -9.87 6.41
CA LEU A 28 -6.05 -8.62 5.84
C LEU A 28 -6.20 -7.54 6.92
N ASN A 29 -6.75 -7.91 8.09
CA ASN A 29 -6.88 -6.97 9.21
C ASN A 29 -5.52 -6.47 9.69
N ARG A 30 -4.52 -7.34 9.72
CA ARG A 30 -3.16 -6.94 10.09
C ARG A 30 -2.58 -5.96 9.06
N PHE A 31 -2.76 -6.26 7.81
CA PHE A 31 -2.31 -5.37 6.72
C PHE A 31 -2.96 -3.99 6.85
N ILE A 32 -4.26 -3.97 7.11
CA ILE A 32 -5.00 -2.72 7.25
C ILE A 32 -4.52 -1.93 8.47
N THR A 33 -4.32 -2.58 9.60
CA THR A 33 -3.84 -1.91 10.82
C THR A 33 -2.46 -1.30 10.61
N GLU A 34 -1.54 -2.05 9.99
CA GLU A 34 -0.21 -1.54 9.69
C GLU A 34 -0.25 -0.38 8.70
N GLY A 35 -1.04 -0.54 7.65
CA GLY A 35 -1.17 0.49 6.62
C GLY A 35 -1.77 1.78 7.17
N GLU A 36 -2.81 1.68 8.00
CA GLU A 36 -3.40 2.85 8.63
C GLU A 36 -2.36 3.65 9.41
N SER A 37 -1.54 2.96 10.18
CA SER A 37 -0.50 3.59 10.96
C SER A 37 0.52 4.30 10.08
N ILE A 38 0.95 3.65 9.01
CA ILE A 38 1.95 4.22 8.11
C ILE A 38 1.38 5.40 7.32
N ILE A 39 0.19 5.22 6.76
CA ILE A 39 -0.44 6.26 5.93
C ILE A 39 -0.75 7.52 6.74
N SER A 40 -1.16 7.34 8.01
CA SER A 40 -1.48 8.48 8.87
C SER A 40 -0.29 9.40 9.10
N GLN A 41 0.92 8.94 8.84
CA GLN A 41 2.13 9.74 9.04
C GLN A 41 2.65 10.41 7.77
N SER A 42 1.92 10.28 6.66
CA SER A 42 2.39 10.78 5.36
C SER A 42 2.63 12.29 5.32
N GLU A 43 1.98 13.04 6.19
CA GLU A 43 2.15 14.49 6.22
C GLU A 43 2.98 14.98 7.42
N VAL A 44 3.23 14.09 8.39
CA VAL A 44 3.83 14.50 9.68
C VAL A 44 5.14 13.78 10.01
N TYR A 45 5.63 12.90 9.14
CA TYR A 45 6.89 12.22 9.43
C TYR A 45 8.04 13.23 9.52
N ILE A 46 9.00 12.93 10.37
CA ILE A 46 10.14 13.81 10.60
C ILE A 46 11.34 13.38 9.75
N ASP A 47 11.61 12.09 9.69
CA ASP A 47 12.76 11.55 8.97
C ASP A 47 12.32 10.82 7.70
N PRO A 48 12.56 11.43 6.51
CA PRO A 48 12.16 10.80 5.26
C PRO A 48 12.75 9.41 5.05
N GLU A 49 14.00 9.21 5.43
CA GLU A 49 14.68 7.93 5.25
C GLU A 49 13.95 6.81 6.00
N THR A 50 13.58 7.06 7.25
CA THR A 50 12.84 6.10 8.06
C THR A 50 11.45 5.87 7.49
N TYR A 51 10.80 6.95 7.04
CA TYR A 51 9.46 6.82 6.48
C TYR A 51 9.46 6.03 5.17
N VAL A 52 10.46 6.24 4.31
CA VAL A 52 10.61 5.48 3.07
C VAL A 52 10.74 3.98 3.37
N ALA A 53 11.48 3.62 4.42
CA ALA A 53 11.60 2.21 4.81
C ALA A 53 10.23 1.62 5.18
N SER A 54 9.39 2.39 5.86
CA SER A 54 8.03 1.95 6.19
C SER A 54 7.18 1.77 4.92
N LEU A 55 7.31 2.69 3.97
CA LEU A 55 6.59 2.59 2.70
C LEU A 55 7.05 1.37 1.90
N HIS A 56 8.33 1.05 1.95
CA HIS A 56 8.87 -0.13 1.29
C HIS A 56 8.22 -1.41 1.84
N ARG A 57 8.10 -1.51 3.15
CA ARG A 57 7.45 -2.67 3.78
C ARG A 57 5.97 -2.73 3.40
N LEU A 58 5.29 -1.60 3.39
CA LEU A 58 3.88 -1.56 3.02
C LEU A 58 3.69 -1.98 1.55
N ALA A 59 4.60 -1.56 0.66
CA ALA A 59 4.54 -1.96 -0.74
C ALA A 59 4.69 -3.47 -0.89
N GLY A 60 5.56 -4.09 -0.08
CA GLY A 60 5.71 -5.54 -0.06
C GLY A 60 4.43 -6.25 0.35
N SER A 61 3.77 -5.77 1.38
CA SER A 61 2.49 -6.33 1.81
C SER A 61 1.39 -6.10 0.77
N ALA A 62 1.39 -4.92 0.15
CA ALA A 62 0.45 -4.60 -0.93
C ALA A 62 0.58 -5.59 -2.09
N ALA A 63 1.81 -6.01 -2.39
CA ALA A 63 2.06 -7.00 -3.44
C ALA A 63 1.40 -8.33 -3.12
N VAL A 64 1.45 -8.76 -1.85
CA VAL A 64 0.85 -10.03 -1.42
C VAL A 64 -0.67 -10.01 -1.59
N PHE A 65 -1.30 -8.89 -1.25
CA PHE A 65 -2.76 -8.78 -1.31
C PHE A 65 -3.29 -8.30 -2.66
N GLY A 66 -2.42 -8.05 -3.62
CA GLY A 66 -2.88 -7.58 -4.93
C GLY A 66 -3.35 -6.14 -4.95
N ALA A 67 -2.86 -5.31 -4.03
CA ALA A 67 -3.18 -3.88 -4.02
C ALA A 67 -2.27 -3.16 -5.02
N VAL A 68 -2.56 -3.34 -6.30
CA VAL A 68 -1.66 -3.02 -7.41
C VAL A 68 -1.34 -1.54 -7.51
N ARG A 69 -2.36 -0.70 -7.43
CA ARG A 69 -2.16 0.75 -7.58
C ARG A 69 -1.40 1.33 -6.39
N LEU A 70 -1.73 0.88 -5.19
CA LEU A 70 -1.01 1.30 -3.99
C LEU A 70 0.47 0.95 -4.11
N ARG A 71 0.76 -0.30 -4.47
CA ARG A 71 2.13 -0.77 -4.64
C ARG A 71 2.89 0.08 -5.65
N ALA A 72 2.28 0.33 -6.81
CA ALA A 72 2.92 1.11 -7.86
C ALA A 72 3.24 2.54 -7.40
N THR A 73 2.29 3.15 -6.70
CA THR A 73 2.46 4.51 -6.20
C THR A 73 3.57 4.59 -5.15
N LEU A 74 3.60 3.63 -4.21
CA LEU A 74 4.63 3.58 -3.17
C LEU A 74 6.00 3.31 -3.76
N ASN A 75 6.09 2.41 -4.74
CA ASN A 75 7.36 2.09 -5.38
C ASN A 75 7.91 3.29 -6.17
N GLU A 76 7.04 4.04 -6.81
CA GLU A 76 7.46 5.24 -7.53
C GLU A 76 8.03 6.28 -6.57
N ALA A 77 7.35 6.52 -5.46
CA ALA A 77 7.83 7.47 -4.46
C ALA A 77 9.18 7.04 -3.89
N GLU A 78 9.32 5.75 -3.60
CA GLU A 78 10.59 5.21 -3.10
C GLU A 78 11.71 5.39 -4.11
N SER A 79 11.44 5.13 -5.39
CA SER A 79 12.43 5.28 -6.45
C SER A 79 12.91 6.72 -6.57
N VAL A 80 12.00 7.67 -6.49
CA VAL A 80 12.35 9.09 -6.55
C VAL A 80 13.22 9.47 -5.35
N TRP A 81 12.86 8.98 -4.16
CA TRP A 81 13.68 9.24 -2.97
C TRP A 81 15.11 8.72 -3.16
N LYS A 82 15.26 7.51 -3.67
CA LYS A 82 16.58 6.91 -3.89
C LYS A 82 17.40 7.67 -4.93
N GLU A 83 16.75 8.18 -5.95
CA GLU A 83 17.44 8.92 -7.02
C GLU A 83 17.79 10.35 -6.63
N VAL A 84 16.87 11.05 -5.98
CA VAL A 84 17.00 12.50 -5.75
C VAL A 84 17.37 12.80 -4.30
N GLY A 85 16.79 12.07 -3.34
CA GLY A 85 17.07 12.27 -1.92
C GLY A 85 16.65 13.63 -1.38
N ASP A 86 15.63 14.23 -1.98
CA ASP A 86 15.14 15.55 -1.60
C ASP A 86 13.70 15.45 -1.16
N ASP A 87 13.42 15.77 0.10
CA ASP A 87 12.09 15.68 0.67
C ASP A 87 11.09 16.62 0.00
N GLU A 88 11.55 17.73 -0.55
CA GLU A 88 10.67 18.64 -1.28
C GLU A 88 10.14 18.04 -2.57
N VAL A 89 10.89 17.09 -3.14
CA VAL A 89 10.47 16.35 -4.34
C VAL A 89 9.66 15.12 -3.95
N PHE A 90 10.07 14.45 -2.88
CA PHE A 90 9.46 13.20 -2.44
C PHE A 90 8.07 13.41 -1.84
N ARG A 91 7.95 14.37 -0.90
CA ARG A 91 6.71 14.55 -0.14
C ARG A 91 5.46 14.77 -1.00
N PRO A 92 5.50 15.57 -2.07
CA PRO A 92 4.32 15.74 -2.92
C PRO A 92 3.84 14.45 -3.60
N LEU A 93 4.73 13.48 -3.79
CA LEU A 93 4.35 12.20 -4.41
C LEU A 93 3.45 11.37 -3.52
N LEU A 94 3.40 11.69 -2.23
CA LEU A 94 2.56 10.98 -1.28
C LEU A 94 1.13 11.51 -1.24
N ALA A 95 0.86 12.62 -1.90
CA ALA A 95 -0.46 13.25 -1.88
C ALA A 95 -1.61 12.31 -2.26
N PRO A 96 -1.50 11.45 -3.30
CA PRO A 96 -2.59 10.55 -3.66
C PRO A 96 -2.69 9.29 -2.79
N VAL A 97 -1.70 9.04 -1.95
CA VAL A 97 -1.63 7.77 -1.20
C VAL A 97 -2.80 7.54 -0.26
N PRO A 98 -3.25 8.52 0.55
CA PRO A 98 -4.37 8.26 1.45
C PRO A 98 -5.66 7.85 0.73
N SER A 99 -5.96 8.48 -0.39
CA SER A 99 -7.14 8.15 -1.17
C SER A 99 -7.05 6.76 -1.79
N ILE A 100 -5.88 6.45 -2.38
CA ILE A 100 -5.64 5.13 -2.95
C ILE A 100 -5.73 4.06 -1.86
N TRP A 101 -5.19 4.34 -0.68
CA TRP A 101 -5.26 3.43 0.45
C TRP A 101 -6.71 3.12 0.83
N ASN A 102 -7.52 4.16 1.03
CA ASN A 102 -8.92 3.97 1.41
C ASN A 102 -9.70 3.17 0.38
N GLU A 103 -9.51 3.48 -0.89
CA GLU A 103 -10.18 2.75 -1.96
C GLU A 103 -9.71 1.30 -2.03
N SER A 104 -8.41 1.08 -1.84
CA SER A 104 -7.84 -0.27 -1.87
C SER A 104 -8.37 -1.13 -0.74
N VAL A 105 -8.44 -0.58 0.48
CA VAL A 105 -8.96 -1.31 1.64
C VAL A 105 -10.40 -1.75 1.40
N GLU A 106 -11.23 -0.84 0.91
CA GLU A 106 -12.63 -1.15 0.62
C GLU A 106 -12.74 -2.24 -0.44
N ALA A 107 -11.97 -2.11 -1.53
CA ALA A 107 -12.00 -3.09 -2.62
C ALA A 107 -11.49 -4.46 -2.17
N LEU A 108 -10.44 -4.50 -1.34
CA LEU A 108 -9.91 -5.77 -0.84
C LEU A 108 -10.90 -6.47 0.07
N ARG A 109 -11.55 -5.73 0.95
CA ARG A 109 -12.58 -6.31 1.83
C ARG A 109 -13.71 -6.91 1.01
N GLU A 110 -14.15 -6.21 -0.01
CA GLU A 110 -15.20 -6.70 -0.89
C GLU A 110 -14.78 -7.96 -1.63
N ALA A 111 -13.59 -7.97 -2.19
CA ALA A 111 -13.09 -9.10 -2.97
C ALA A 111 -12.81 -10.34 -2.10
N ALA A 112 -12.50 -10.14 -0.83
CA ALA A 112 -12.17 -11.22 0.10
C ALA A 112 -13.40 -11.91 0.70
N ARG A 113 -14.57 -11.41 0.47
CA ARG A 113 -15.82 -12.00 0.99
C ARG A 113 -16.17 -13.31 0.33
#